data_7c3d1914cfce150eec93af1d24fcb074
#
_entry.id   7c3d1914cfce150eec93af1d24fcb074
#
_cell.length_a   1.000
_cell.length_b   1.000
_cell.length_c   1.000
_cell.angle_alpha   90.00
_cell.angle_beta   90.00
_cell.angle_gamma   90.00
#
_symmetry.space_group_name_H-M   'P 1'
#
loop_
_entity.id
_entity.type
_entity.pdbx_description
1 polymer ?
#
loop_
_entity_poly.entity_id
_entity_poly.type
_entity_poly.pdbx_seq_one_letter_code
_entity_poly.pdbx_strand_id
1 'polypeptide(L)'
;MPEPLPYRLACLCDLRDEAGRILLIHRERAPNKGLCSPIGGKLDMATGESPAQCAQREIMEEAGILVPLDRLHLGGMIAETGFEGTGHWLLFYYRVLGAVEVPETTIAEGRLAWHAPEELETLPLPETDRKIIWPMIREHEGVGGRPGFFALHIDCTGPNGITWTVEESFPPA
;
A
#
# COMPACT_ATOMS: atom_id res chain seq x y z
N MET A 1 -21.31 9.40 24.27
CA MET A 1 -19.99 9.22 23.66
C MET A 1 -20.18 9.11 22.15
N PRO A 2 -19.30 9.69 21.32
CA PRO A 2 -19.41 9.46 19.90
C PRO A 2 -19.28 7.96 19.59
N GLU A 3 -19.99 7.48 18.57
CA GLU A 3 -19.83 6.10 18.12
C GLU A 3 -18.38 5.88 17.66
N PRO A 4 -17.78 4.73 18.00
CA PRO A 4 -16.43 4.43 17.57
C PRO A 4 -16.37 4.30 16.04
N LEU A 5 -15.36 4.91 15.42
CA LEU A 5 -15.14 4.76 14.00
C LEU A 5 -14.79 3.28 13.67
N PRO A 6 -15.25 2.76 12.52
CA PRO A 6 -14.96 1.39 12.13
C PRO A 6 -13.46 1.21 11.87
N TYR A 7 -12.94 0.04 12.24
CA TYR A 7 -11.58 -0.38 11.94
C TYR A 7 -11.56 -1.27 10.69
N ARG A 8 -10.71 -0.96 9.73
CA ARG A 8 -10.56 -1.69 8.46
C ARG A 8 -9.15 -2.25 8.35
N LEU A 9 -9.07 -3.49 7.87
CA LEU A 9 -7.80 -4.17 7.61
C LEU A 9 -7.64 -4.31 6.09
N ALA A 10 -6.48 -3.93 5.57
CA ALA A 10 -6.22 -3.99 4.15
C ALA A 10 -4.74 -4.25 3.85
N CYS A 11 -4.42 -4.66 2.63
CA CYS A 11 -3.05 -4.75 2.16
C CYS A 11 -2.78 -3.69 1.08
N LEU A 12 -1.52 -3.27 1.01
CA LEU A 12 -0.92 -2.47 -0.06
C LEU A 12 0.19 -3.29 -0.69
N CYS A 13 0.15 -3.50 -2.01
CA CYS A 13 1.08 -4.36 -2.72
C CYS A 13 1.95 -3.53 -3.66
N ASP A 14 3.26 -3.55 -3.43
CA ASP A 14 4.26 -2.89 -4.25
C ASP A 14 4.85 -3.89 -5.26
N LEU A 15 4.43 -3.76 -6.51
CA LEU A 15 4.90 -4.54 -7.64
C LEU A 15 5.87 -3.69 -8.46
N ARG A 16 7.01 -4.26 -8.81
CA ARG A 16 8.02 -3.59 -9.63
C ARG A 16 8.33 -4.38 -10.90
N ASP A 17 8.61 -3.68 -11.99
CA ASP A 17 9.15 -4.29 -13.20
C ASP A 17 10.68 -4.36 -13.18
N GLU A 18 11.29 -4.87 -14.27
CA GLU A 18 12.75 -4.97 -14.39
C GLU A 18 13.47 -3.60 -14.36
N ALA A 19 12.79 -2.54 -14.74
CA ALA A 19 13.33 -1.18 -14.67
C ALA A 19 13.15 -0.53 -13.29
N GLY A 20 12.53 -1.23 -12.32
CA GLY A 20 12.24 -0.72 -10.99
C GLY A 20 11.03 0.23 -10.94
N ARG A 21 10.25 0.32 -12.02
CA ARG A 21 9.02 1.12 -12.03
C ARG A 21 7.96 0.47 -11.15
N ILE A 22 7.13 1.29 -10.54
CA ILE A 22 6.09 0.90 -9.60
C ILE A 22 4.76 0.81 -10.34
N LEU A 23 4.01 -0.27 -10.14
CA LEU A 23 2.67 -0.41 -10.67
C LEU A 23 1.65 0.27 -9.76
N LEU A 24 0.93 1.25 -10.30
CA LEU A 24 -0.12 1.96 -9.59
C LEU A 24 -1.44 1.90 -10.35
N ILE A 25 -2.54 2.02 -9.61
CA ILE A 25 -3.89 2.19 -10.14
C ILE A 25 -4.21 3.69 -10.15
N HIS A 26 -4.51 4.26 -11.31
CA HIS A 26 -5.19 5.55 -11.42
C HIS A 26 -6.68 5.33 -11.16
N ARG A 27 -7.13 5.62 -9.96
CA ARG A 27 -8.47 5.28 -9.49
C ARG A 27 -9.55 6.13 -10.15
N GLU A 28 -10.53 5.48 -10.73
CA GLU A 28 -11.71 6.11 -11.32
C GLU A 28 -12.95 6.00 -10.41
N ARG A 29 -12.82 5.24 -9.31
CA ARG A 29 -13.89 5.01 -8.32
C ARG A 29 -13.40 5.28 -6.91
N ALA A 30 -14.37 5.55 -6.01
CA ALA A 30 -14.11 5.65 -4.57
C ALA A 30 -13.66 4.28 -3.99
N PRO A 31 -12.84 4.26 -2.92
CA PRO A 31 -12.17 5.41 -2.31
C PRO A 31 -11.04 5.96 -3.19
N ASN A 32 -10.58 7.16 -2.89
CA ASN A 32 -9.44 7.80 -3.57
C ASN A 32 -9.65 8.06 -5.08
N LYS A 33 -10.89 8.29 -5.53
CA LYS A 33 -11.17 8.65 -6.93
C LYS A 33 -10.32 9.85 -7.39
N GLY A 34 -9.65 9.68 -8.53
CA GLY A 34 -8.75 10.69 -9.09
C GLY A 34 -7.33 10.65 -8.53
N LEU A 35 -7.05 9.75 -7.58
CA LEU A 35 -5.72 9.56 -7.01
C LEU A 35 -5.10 8.25 -7.52
N CYS A 36 -3.78 8.14 -7.41
CA CYS A 36 -3.05 6.92 -7.64
C CYS A 36 -2.89 6.14 -6.33
N SER A 37 -2.99 4.83 -6.39
CA SER A 37 -2.76 3.94 -5.26
C SER A 37 -2.02 2.67 -5.68
N PRO A 38 -1.30 2.02 -4.78
CA PRO A 38 -0.82 0.66 -5.01
C PRO A 38 -1.99 -0.30 -5.26
N ILE A 39 -1.70 -1.46 -5.85
CA ILE A 39 -2.60 -2.61 -5.83
C ILE A 39 -2.88 -3.01 -4.39
N GLY A 40 -4.10 -3.40 -4.08
CA GLY A 40 -4.47 -3.85 -2.75
C GLY A 40 -5.93 -3.67 -2.43
N GLY A 41 -6.33 -4.18 -1.28
CA GLY A 41 -7.71 -4.14 -0.86
C GLY A 41 -7.90 -4.66 0.55
N LYS A 42 -9.16 -4.74 0.95
CA LYS A 42 -9.54 -5.17 2.30
C LYS A 42 -9.42 -6.68 2.46
N LEU A 43 -9.02 -7.10 3.65
CA LEU A 43 -9.06 -8.51 4.02
C LEU A 43 -10.51 -9.02 3.99
N ASP A 44 -10.69 -10.25 3.50
CA ASP A 44 -11.97 -10.96 3.62
C ASP A 44 -12.15 -11.47 5.06
N MET A 45 -12.89 -10.68 5.83
CA MET A 45 -13.14 -10.96 7.25
C MET A 45 -14.02 -12.20 7.44
N ALA A 46 -14.86 -12.55 6.45
CA ALA A 46 -15.77 -13.69 6.57
C ALA A 46 -15.04 -15.02 6.49
N THR A 47 -13.97 -15.08 5.70
CA THR A 47 -13.14 -16.30 5.55
C THR A 47 -11.97 -16.37 6.51
N GLY A 48 -11.66 -15.27 7.21
CA GLY A 48 -10.48 -15.21 8.08
C GLY A 48 -9.18 -15.19 7.27
N GLU A 49 -9.21 -14.54 6.11
CA GLU A 49 -8.08 -14.39 5.20
C GLU A 49 -6.87 -13.77 5.92
N SER A 50 -5.69 -14.35 5.72
CA SER A 50 -4.46 -13.74 6.22
C SER A 50 -4.04 -12.53 5.36
N PRO A 51 -3.24 -11.58 5.89
CA PRO A 51 -2.75 -10.47 5.09
C PRO A 51 -2.00 -10.89 3.82
N ALA A 52 -1.22 -11.97 3.87
CA ALA A 52 -0.50 -12.48 2.69
C ALA A 52 -1.46 -13.11 1.65
N GLN A 53 -2.50 -13.81 2.10
CA GLN A 53 -3.53 -14.33 1.19
C GLN A 53 -4.34 -13.20 0.55
N CYS A 54 -4.65 -12.15 1.32
CA CYS A 54 -5.27 -10.94 0.78
C CYS A 54 -4.39 -10.31 -0.31
N ALA A 55 -3.11 -10.10 -0.05
CA ALA A 55 -2.18 -9.55 -1.03
C ALA A 55 -2.13 -10.40 -2.31
N GLN A 56 -2.05 -11.72 -2.19
CA GLN A 56 -2.05 -12.63 -3.34
C GLN A 56 -3.35 -12.54 -4.14
N ARG A 57 -4.50 -12.52 -3.47
CA ARG A 57 -5.82 -12.42 -4.11
C ARG A 57 -5.99 -11.09 -4.83
N GLU A 58 -5.69 -9.97 -4.17
CA GLU A 58 -5.82 -8.63 -4.77
C GLU A 58 -4.88 -8.45 -5.99
N ILE A 59 -3.65 -8.97 -5.91
CA ILE A 59 -2.73 -8.97 -7.06
C ILE A 59 -3.33 -9.77 -8.22
N MET A 60 -3.92 -10.93 -7.95
CA MET A 60 -4.55 -11.73 -9.00
C MET A 60 -5.79 -11.05 -9.59
N GLU A 61 -6.63 -10.43 -8.75
CA GLU A 61 -7.86 -9.75 -9.17
C GLU A 61 -7.56 -8.49 -9.99
N GLU A 62 -6.59 -7.67 -9.57
CA GLU A 62 -6.31 -6.37 -10.17
C GLU A 62 -5.21 -6.43 -11.25
N ALA A 63 -4.14 -7.20 -11.05
CA ALA A 63 -3.03 -7.30 -12.00
C ALA A 63 -3.07 -8.56 -12.90
N GLY A 64 -3.94 -9.53 -12.59
CA GLY A 64 -4.10 -10.74 -13.39
C GLY A 64 -2.93 -11.72 -13.31
N ILE A 65 -2.05 -11.59 -12.33
CA ILE A 65 -0.89 -12.48 -12.14
C ILE A 65 -0.97 -13.21 -10.80
N LEU A 66 -0.55 -14.48 -10.80
CA LEU A 66 -0.42 -15.25 -9.57
C LEU A 66 0.99 -15.08 -9.01
N VAL A 67 1.11 -14.42 -7.85
CA VAL A 67 2.36 -14.30 -7.12
C VAL A 67 2.40 -15.35 -6.01
N PRO A 68 3.41 -16.25 -5.97
CA PRO A 68 3.56 -17.20 -4.87
C PRO A 68 3.76 -16.49 -3.52
N LEU A 69 3.25 -17.08 -2.44
CA LEU A 69 3.31 -16.48 -1.10
C LEU A 69 4.75 -16.22 -0.61
N ASP A 70 5.72 -17.04 -1.02
CA ASP A 70 7.14 -16.88 -0.68
C ASP A 70 7.82 -15.69 -1.38
N ARG A 71 7.17 -15.13 -2.41
CA ARG A 71 7.57 -13.87 -3.05
C ARG A 71 6.93 -12.63 -2.42
N LEU A 72 6.00 -12.80 -1.49
CA LEU A 72 5.37 -11.70 -0.75
C LEU A 72 6.16 -11.41 0.52
N HIS A 73 6.84 -10.28 0.55
CA HIS A 73 7.60 -9.83 1.72
C HIS A 73 6.81 -8.75 2.47
N LEU A 74 6.46 -9.03 3.72
CA LEU A 74 5.87 -8.02 4.60
C LEU A 74 6.94 -6.99 4.97
N GLY A 75 6.86 -5.82 4.36
CA GLY A 75 7.81 -4.72 4.56
C GLY A 75 7.32 -3.64 5.50
N GLY A 76 6.06 -3.68 5.93
CA GLY A 76 5.57 -2.70 6.89
C GLY A 76 4.14 -2.94 7.37
N MET A 77 3.83 -2.30 8.50
CA MET A 77 2.50 -2.18 9.07
C MET A 77 2.21 -0.71 9.35
N ILE A 78 1.05 -0.23 8.92
CA ILE A 78 0.65 1.17 9.07
C ILE A 78 -0.71 1.23 9.74
N ALA A 79 -0.79 1.81 10.92
CA ALA A 79 -2.04 2.13 11.58
C ALA A 79 -2.40 3.59 11.27
N GLU A 80 -3.59 3.83 10.71
CA GLU A 80 -4.10 5.18 10.45
C GLU A 80 -5.32 5.44 11.31
N THR A 81 -5.23 6.44 12.18
CA THR A 81 -6.33 6.88 13.03
C THR A 81 -7.14 7.96 12.34
N GLY A 82 -8.44 7.74 12.18
CA GLY A 82 -9.39 8.78 11.70
C GLY A 82 -9.17 9.23 10.27
N PHE A 83 -8.70 8.36 9.38
CA PHE A 83 -8.49 8.67 7.97
C PHE A 83 -9.77 9.23 7.33
N GLU A 84 -9.68 10.43 6.75
CA GLU A 84 -10.80 11.19 6.17
C GLU A 84 -12.00 11.36 7.13
N GLY A 85 -11.81 11.18 8.44
CA GLY A 85 -12.90 11.22 9.42
C GLY A 85 -13.88 10.05 9.34
N THR A 86 -13.59 9.02 8.56
CA THR A 86 -14.53 7.93 8.24
C THR A 86 -14.18 6.59 8.89
N GLY A 87 -12.98 6.42 9.39
CA GLY A 87 -12.56 5.16 9.99
C GLY A 87 -11.09 5.11 10.37
N HIS A 88 -10.72 3.98 10.95
CA HIS A 88 -9.33 3.61 11.23
C HIS A 88 -8.90 2.54 10.25
N TRP A 89 -7.61 2.51 9.91
CA TRP A 89 -7.04 1.50 9.05
C TRP A 89 -5.85 0.83 9.71
N LEU A 90 -5.70 -0.46 9.48
CA LEU A 90 -4.46 -1.19 9.65
C LEU A 90 -4.08 -1.76 8.29
N LEU A 91 -3.00 -1.23 7.73
CA LEU A 91 -2.51 -1.58 6.41
C LEU A 91 -1.27 -2.46 6.54
N PHE A 92 -1.24 -3.54 5.75
CA PHE A 92 -0.09 -4.43 5.62
C PHE A 92 0.58 -4.14 4.28
N TYR A 93 1.77 -3.57 4.31
CA TYR A 93 2.55 -3.31 3.10
C TYR A 93 3.34 -4.54 2.69
N TYR A 94 3.05 -5.04 1.51
CA TYR A 94 3.77 -6.15 0.89
C TYR A 94 4.57 -5.70 -0.32
N ARG A 95 5.86 -6.05 -0.34
CA ARG A 95 6.70 -5.96 -1.53
C ARG A 95 6.72 -7.31 -2.24
N VAL A 96 6.42 -7.32 -3.54
CA VAL A 96 6.67 -8.50 -4.37
C VAL A 96 8.16 -8.59 -4.68
N LEU A 97 8.80 -9.68 -4.24
CA LEU A 97 10.22 -9.91 -4.50
C LEU A 97 10.45 -10.32 -5.95
N GLY A 98 11.44 -9.69 -6.59
CA GLY A 98 11.72 -9.85 -8.01
C GLY A 98 10.76 -9.05 -8.91
N ALA A 99 11.15 -8.91 -10.15
CA ALA A 99 10.36 -8.20 -11.14
C ALA A 99 9.11 -8.98 -11.57
N VAL A 100 8.09 -8.25 -11.98
CA VAL A 100 6.85 -8.79 -12.56
C VAL A 100 6.55 -8.10 -13.89
N GLU A 101 5.81 -8.78 -14.74
CA GLU A 101 5.28 -8.24 -15.99
C GLU A 101 3.76 -8.17 -15.87
N VAL A 102 3.24 -6.95 -15.95
CA VAL A 102 1.80 -6.67 -15.96
C VAL A 102 1.50 -5.67 -17.07
N PRO A 103 0.61 -5.97 -18.00
CA PRO A 103 0.24 -5.03 -19.05
C PRO A 103 -0.51 -3.84 -18.44
N GLU A 104 -0.23 -2.64 -18.93
CA GLU A 104 -1.05 -1.47 -18.63
C GLU A 104 -2.43 -1.66 -19.23
N THR A 105 -3.46 -1.63 -18.39
CA THR A 105 -4.84 -1.92 -18.83
C THR A 105 -5.83 -1.23 -17.91
N THR A 106 -7.08 -1.21 -18.35
CA THR A 106 -8.23 -0.77 -17.55
C THR A 106 -8.79 -1.93 -16.76
N ILE A 107 -9.02 -1.72 -15.49
CA ILE A 107 -9.64 -2.66 -14.54
C ILE A 107 -10.89 -2.02 -13.93
N ALA A 108 -11.60 -2.74 -13.07
CA ALA A 108 -12.83 -2.23 -12.46
C ALA A 108 -12.61 -0.96 -11.61
N GLU A 109 -11.46 -0.84 -10.96
CA GLU A 109 -11.09 0.27 -10.06
C GLU A 109 -10.53 1.48 -10.81
N GLY A 110 -10.03 1.30 -12.04
CA GLY A 110 -9.40 2.36 -12.81
C GLY A 110 -8.41 1.84 -13.84
N ARG A 111 -7.28 2.52 -14.03
CA ARG A 111 -6.27 2.17 -15.01
C ARG A 111 -4.93 1.85 -14.36
N LEU A 112 -4.37 0.70 -14.67
CA LEU A 112 -3.01 0.32 -14.28
C LEU A 112 -1.97 1.07 -15.13
N ALA A 113 -0.95 1.59 -14.49
CA ALA A 113 0.19 2.21 -15.15
C ALA A 113 1.48 2.06 -14.36
N TRP A 114 2.59 1.94 -15.07
CA TRP A 114 3.93 1.88 -14.51
C TRP A 114 4.53 3.28 -14.35
N HIS A 115 5.09 3.55 -13.18
CA HIS A 115 5.68 4.84 -12.82
C HIS A 115 7.10 4.69 -12.31
N ALA A 116 7.99 5.56 -12.75
CA ALA A 116 9.31 5.67 -12.13
C ALA A 116 9.18 6.14 -10.67
N PRO A 117 10.03 5.68 -9.75
CA PRO A 117 9.96 6.08 -8.34
C PRO A 117 9.97 7.60 -8.12
N GLU A 118 10.63 8.35 -8.98
CA GLU A 118 10.72 9.81 -8.93
C GLU A 118 9.39 10.50 -9.25
N GLU A 119 8.52 9.86 -10.03
CA GLU A 119 7.20 10.39 -10.37
C GLU A 119 6.25 10.44 -9.16
N LEU A 120 6.50 9.64 -8.12
CA LEU A 120 5.68 9.63 -6.90
C LEU A 120 5.57 11.01 -6.25
N GLU A 121 6.56 11.88 -6.42
CA GLU A 121 6.55 13.23 -5.86
C GLU A 121 5.50 14.14 -6.54
N THR A 122 5.15 13.85 -7.78
CA THR A 122 4.25 14.67 -8.61
C THR A 122 2.90 14.02 -8.89
N LEU A 123 2.80 12.70 -8.71
CA LEU A 123 1.53 12.00 -8.88
C LEU A 123 0.49 12.42 -7.85
N PRO A 124 -0.80 12.39 -8.21
CA PRO A 124 -1.89 12.63 -7.26
C PRO A 124 -2.03 11.42 -6.33
N LEU A 125 -1.34 11.43 -5.22
CA LEU A 125 -1.39 10.41 -4.17
C LEU A 125 -2.17 10.93 -2.95
N PRO A 126 -2.76 10.04 -2.13
CA PRO A 126 -3.23 10.43 -0.81
C PRO A 126 -2.12 11.10 0.00
N GLU A 127 -2.48 12.02 0.87
CA GLU A 127 -1.51 12.82 1.62
C GLU A 127 -0.62 11.96 2.53
N THR A 128 -1.19 10.94 3.19
CA THR A 128 -0.46 9.99 4.02
C THR A 128 0.54 9.17 3.20
N ASP A 129 0.13 8.72 2.02
CA ASP A 129 0.98 7.97 1.10
C ASP A 129 2.19 8.80 0.67
N ARG A 130 1.94 10.02 0.19
CA ARG A 130 2.99 10.91 -0.33
C ARG A 130 3.98 11.35 0.73
N LYS A 131 3.46 11.80 1.88
CA LYS A 131 4.30 12.44 2.92
C LYS A 131 4.98 11.45 3.84
N ILE A 132 4.40 10.25 4.02
CA ILE A 132 4.82 9.35 5.07
C ILE A 132 5.13 7.94 4.54
N ILE A 133 4.16 7.28 3.90
CA ILE A 133 4.28 5.85 3.57
C ILE A 133 5.36 5.61 2.51
N TRP A 134 5.30 6.31 1.36
CA TRP A 134 6.32 6.14 0.31
C TRP A 134 7.73 6.56 0.73
N PRO A 135 7.95 7.65 1.49
CA PRO A 135 9.26 7.93 2.09
C PRO A 135 9.78 6.79 2.96
N MET A 136 8.94 6.22 3.83
CA MET A 136 9.34 5.07 4.66
C MET A 136 9.66 3.82 3.84
N ILE A 137 8.87 3.53 2.80
CA ILE A 137 9.16 2.43 1.87
C ILE A 137 10.54 2.63 1.23
N ARG A 138 10.84 3.84 0.76
CA ARG A 138 12.11 4.19 0.11
C ARG A 138 13.31 4.02 1.07
N GLU A 139 13.17 4.42 2.32
CA GLU A 139 14.22 4.24 3.34
C GLU A 139 14.52 2.76 3.64
N HIS A 140 13.54 1.88 3.42
CA HIS A 140 13.64 0.45 3.72
C HIS A 140 13.82 -0.44 2.48
N GLU A 141 14.01 0.12 1.30
CA GLU A 141 14.08 -0.67 0.05
C GLU A 141 15.23 -1.67 0.00
N GLY A 142 16.39 -1.31 0.52
CA GLY A 142 17.59 -2.12 0.37
C GLY A 142 18.15 -2.15 -1.07
N VAL A 143 19.32 -2.73 -1.23
CA VAL A 143 19.97 -2.87 -2.54
C VAL A 143 19.87 -4.34 -2.98
N GLY A 144 19.03 -4.61 -3.98
CA GLY A 144 18.96 -5.93 -4.64
C GLY A 144 18.46 -7.09 -3.79
N GLY A 145 17.79 -6.81 -2.67
CA GLY A 145 17.38 -7.82 -1.72
C GLY A 145 15.98 -7.64 -1.17
N ARG A 146 15.76 -8.25 -0.01
CA ARG A 146 14.52 -8.05 0.74
C ARG A 146 14.54 -6.67 1.37
N PRO A 147 13.45 -5.90 1.26
CA PRO A 147 13.29 -4.67 2.02
C PRO A 147 13.41 -4.93 3.52
N GLY A 148 13.70 -3.87 4.27
CA GLY A 148 13.54 -3.88 5.71
C GLY A 148 12.07 -3.94 6.13
N PHE A 149 11.83 -3.68 7.42
CA PHE A 149 10.48 -3.63 7.98
C PHE A 149 10.29 -2.34 8.77
N PHE A 150 9.10 -1.76 8.69
CA PHE A 150 8.71 -0.62 9.53
C PHE A 150 7.29 -0.79 10.07
N ALA A 151 7.03 -0.21 11.24
CA ALA A 151 5.69 -0.03 11.76
C ALA A 151 5.44 1.45 12.05
N LEU A 152 4.32 1.96 11.56
CA LEU A 152 3.91 3.36 11.67
C LEU A 152 2.57 3.48 12.37
N HIS A 153 2.43 4.55 13.17
CA HIS A 153 1.14 5.07 13.56
C HIS A 153 0.97 6.48 12.98
N ILE A 154 -0.06 6.68 12.19
CA ILE A 154 -0.43 7.96 11.57
C ILE A 154 -1.73 8.44 12.21
N ASP A 155 -1.73 9.64 12.77
CA ASP A 155 -2.92 10.28 13.33
C ASP A 155 -3.39 11.39 12.39
N CYS A 156 -4.58 11.18 11.78
CA CYS A 156 -5.24 12.10 10.89
C CYS A 156 -6.26 13.01 11.61
N THR A 157 -6.41 12.88 12.94
CA THR A 157 -7.45 13.61 13.72
C THR A 157 -6.97 14.93 14.30
N GLY A 158 -5.68 15.19 14.26
CA GLY A 158 -5.07 16.35 14.90
C GLY A 158 -5.52 17.67 14.30
N PRO A 159 -5.76 18.72 15.12
CA PRO A 159 -6.20 20.03 14.65
C PRO A 159 -5.15 20.76 13.80
N ASN A 160 -3.90 20.33 13.88
CA ASN A 160 -2.77 20.91 13.14
C ASN A 160 -2.35 20.06 11.92
N GLY A 161 -3.19 19.12 11.50
CA GLY A 161 -2.93 18.22 10.39
C GLY A 161 -2.43 16.83 10.83
N ILE A 162 -1.89 16.10 9.86
CA ILE A 162 -1.44 14.72 10.04
C ILE A 162 -0.13 14.69 10.83
N THR A 163 -0.08 13.83 11.83
CA THR A 163 1.14 13.52 12.59
C THR A 163 1.42 12.01 12.52
N TRP A 164 2.66 11.60 12.75
CA TRP A 164 3.01 10.18 12.73
C TRP A 164 4.15 9.85 13.68
N THR A 165 4.20 8.59 14.07
CA THR A 165 5.27 8.00 14.87
C THR A 165 5.77 6.74 14.20
N VAL A 166 7.09 6.59 14.13
CA VAL A 166 7.72 5.32 13.75
C VAL A 166 7.81 4.47 15.02
N GLU A 167 7.04 3.40 15.08
CA GLU A 167 7.00 2.49 16.24
C GLU A 167 8.12 1.46 16.19
N GLU A 168 8.40 0.95 14.97
CA GLU A 168 9.48 -0.01 14.71
C GLU A 168 10.15 0.32 13.38
N SER A 169 11.45 0.11 13.30
CA SER A 169 12.22 0.28 12.08
C SER A 169 13.40 -0.70 12.06
N PHE A 170 13.37 -1.62 11.10
CA PHE A 170 14.43 -2.57 10.82
C PHE A 170 14.93 -2.32 9.41
N PRO A 171 16.09 -1.69 9.23
CA PRO A 171 16.65 -1.45 7.90
C PRO A 171 16.90 -2.78 7.17
N PRO A 172 17.01 -2.77 5.84
CA PRO A 172 17.37 -3.95 5.07
C PRO A 172 18.77 -4.45 5.47
N ALA A 173 18.97 -5.75 5.37
CA ALA A 173 20.24 -6.40 5.68
C ALA A 173 21.34 -6.03 4.68
#